data_23bb6e745cf3bb9fdebdfd70fc242a42
#
_entry.id   23bb6e745cf3bb9fdebdfd70fc242a42
#
_cell.length_a   1.000
_cell.length_b   1.000
_cell.length_c   1.000
_cell.angle_alpha   90.00
_cell.angle_beta   90.00
_cell.angle_gamma   90.00
#
_symmetry.space_group_name_H-M   'P 1'
#
loop_
_entity.id
_entity.type
_entity.pdbx_description
1 polymer ?
#
loop_
_entity_poly.entity_id
_entity_poly.type
_entity_poly.pdbx_seq_one_letter_code
_entity_poly.pdbx_strand_id
1 'polypeptide(L)'
;MKAQILYESGQGAAAIGPAQDALDLKPDAPLLMIALAQAKMETRDTGDFIQAEELLKAALQSEPYNSNGWRILADVYAHQGKEALAKYATAERFYARGDINSARDFAQRAQEDLPRNIPQWRRASDIVVVAETQLATKEGRRRAGRKPVVARFNP
;
A
#
# COMPACT_ATOMS: atom_id res chain seq x y z
N MET A 1 -2.64 -3.19 22.77
CA MET A 1 -2.01 -2.03 23.43
C MET A 1 -0.54 -2.29 23.80
N LYS A 2 -0.18 -3.36 24.52
CA LYS A 2 1.21 -3.60 24.95
C LYS A 2 2.21 -3.77 23.79
N ALA A 3 1.84 -4.51 22.73
CA ALA A 3 2.67 -4.67 21.53
C ALA A 3 2.92 -3.34 20.80
N GLN A 4 1.89 -2.50 20.67
CA GLN A 4 2.00 -1.18 20.04
C GLN A 4 2.95 -0.26 20.80
N ILE A 5 2.87 -0.25 22.14
CA ILE A 5 3.76 0.58 22.99
C ILE A 5 5.22 0.13 22.85
N LEU A 6 5.49 -1.18 22.85
CA LEU A 6 6.84 -1.73 22.68
C LEU A 6 7.43 -1.38 21.31
N TYR A 7 6.61 -1.41 20.26
CA TYR A 7 7.04 -1.01 18.93
C TYR A 7 7.43 0.49 18.88
N GLU A 8 6.58 1.37 19.40
CA GLU A 8 6.82 2.82 19.44
C GLU A 8 8.06 3.21 20.24
N SER A 9 8.46 2.38 21.21
CA SER A 9 9.68 2.57 22.01
C SER A 9 10.96 2.03 21.36
N GLY A 10 10.89 1.51 20.12
CA GLY A 10 12.03 0.89 19.42
C GLY A 10 12.36 -0.52 19.91
N GLN A 11 11.47 -1.15 20.67
CA GLN A 11 11.60 -2.52 21.18
C GLN A 11 10.73 -3.49 20.36
N GLY A 12 10.75 -3.38 19.03
CA GLY A 12 9.89 -4.13 18.14
C GLY A 12 9.96 -5.65 18.33
N ALA A 13 11.17 -6.19 18.47
CA ALA A 13 11.34 -7.63 18.74
C ALA A 13 10.65 -8.11 20.03
N ALA A 14 10.62 -7.28 21.07
CA ALA A 14 9.92 -7.60 22.33
C ALA A 14 8.39 -7.51 22.19
N ALA A 15 7.89 -6.90 21.13
CA ALA A 15 6.46 -6.83 20.84
C ALA A 15 5.90 -8.10 20.16
N ILE A 16 6.76 -8.99 19.65
CA ILE A 16 6.32 -10.21 18.93
C ILE A 16 5.46 -11.10 19.84
N GLY A 17 5.93 -11.42 21.04
CA GLY A 17 5.19 -12.28 21.98
C GLY A 17 3.78 -11.73 22.27
N PRO A 18 3.65 -10.50 22.80
CA PRO A 18 2.33 -9.89 23.05
C PRO A 18 1.46 -9.74 21.83
N ALA A 19 2.03 -9.53 20.64
CA ALA A 19 1.28 -9.45 19.39
C ALA A 19 0.77 -10.83 18.96
N GLN A 20 1.59 -11.87 19.08
CA GLN A 20 1.20 -13.25 18.82
C GLN A 20 0.08 -13.70 19.76
N ASP A 21 0.24 -13.50 21.09
CA ASP A 21 -0.79 -13.84 22.07
C ASP A 21 -2.14 -13.17 21.75
N ALA A 22 -2.10 -11.90 21.30
CA ALA A 22 -3.31 -11.19 20.91
C ALA A 22 -3.94 -11.77 19.64
N LEU A 23 -3.12 -12.16 18.65
CA LEU A 23 -3.58 -12.77 17.41
C LEU A 23 -4.16 -14.16 17.67
N ASP A 24 -3.57 -14.96 18.57
CA ASP A 24 -4.07 -16.28 18.95
C ASP A 24 -5.47 -16.21 19.56
N LEU A 25 -5.77 -15.11 20.27
CA LEU A 25 -7.12 -14.86 20.80
C LEU A 25 -8.12 -14.40 19.73
N LYS A 26 -7.63 -13.77 18.66
CA LYS A 26 -8.43 -13.24 17.54
C LYS A 26 -7.71 -13.47 16.20
N PRO A 27 -7.73 -14.71 15.66
CA PRO A 27 -6.93 -15.09 14.49
C PRO A 27 -7.27 -14.30 13.22
N ASP A 28 -8.52 -13.82 13.10
CA ASP A 28 -9.01 -13.13 11.91
C ASP A 28 -8.98 -11.60 12.05
N ALA A 29 -8.17 -11.05 12.98
CA ALA A 29 -8.09 -9.61 13.20
C ALA A 29 -6.98 -8.97 12.36
N PRO A 30 -7.30 -8.22 11.27
CA PRO A 30 -6.30 -7.67 10.35
C PRO A 30 -5.31 -6.73 11.03
N LEU A 31 -5.77 -5.91 11.98
CA LEU A 31 -4.91 -4.98 12.71
C LEU A 31 -3.88 -5.71 13.61
N LEU A 32 -4.24 -6.87 14.16
CA LEU A 32 -3.30 -7.68 14.94
C LEU A 32 -2.28 -8.38 14.03
N MET A 33 -2.70 -8.84 12.85
CA MET A 33 -1.79 -9.38 11.84
C MET A 33 -0.77 -8.32 11.40
N ILE A 34 -1.22 -7.09 11.13
CA ILE A 34 -0.35 -5.97 10.76
C ILE A 34 0.61 -5.62 11.91
N ALA A 35 0.14 -5.58 13.15
CA ALA A 35 0.98 -5.29 14.31
C ALA A 35 2.06 -6.36 14.52
N LEU A 36 1.71 -7.65 14.37
CA LEU A 36 2.68 -8.75 14.47
C LEU A 36 3.68 -8.69 13.33
N ALA A 37 3.24 -8.46 12.09
CA ALA A 37 4.12 -8.32 10.94
C ALA A 37 5.12 -7.17 11.14
N GLN A 38 4.67 -6.05 11.67
CA GLN A 38 5.51 -4.90 11.97
C GLN A 38 6.56 -5.22 13.05
N ALA A 39 6.17 -5.93 14.11
CA ALA A 39 7.11 -6.35 15.15
C ALA A 39 8.17 -7.33 14.60
N LYS A 40 7.77 -8.23 13.69
CA LYS A 40 8.68 -9.19 13.05
C LYS A 40 9.73 -8.51 12.16
N MET A 41 9.41 -7.39 11.53
CA MET A 41 10.39 -6.66 10.72
C MET A 41 11.56 -6.09 11.53
N GLU A 42 11.37 -5.84 12.82
CA GLU A 42 12.42 -5.30 13.70
C GLU A 42 13.53 -6.32 13.99
N THR A 43 13.26 -7.62 13.86
CA THR A 43 14.27 -8.67 14.10
C THR A 43 15.33 -8.71 13.00
N ARG A 44 15.00 -8.23 11.82
CA ARG A 44 15.80 -8.34 10.58
C ARG A 44 16.16 -9.78 10.20
N ASP A 45 15.42 -10.74 10.71
CA ASP A 45 15.56 -12.16 10.35
C ASP A 45 14.78 -12.48 9.07
N THR A 46 15.38 -13.27 8.20
CA THR A 46 14.78 -13.63 6.90
C THR A 46 13.48 -14.41 7.07
N GLY A 47 13.41 -15.31 8.07
CA GLY A 47 12.21 -16.09 8.36
C GLY A 47 11.06 -15.20 8.85
N ASP A 48 11.37 -14.19 9.66
CA ASP A 48 10.40 -13.21 10.13
C ASP A 48 9.86 -12.34 8.98
N PHE A 49 10.68 -11.98 7.98
CA PHE A 49 10.20 -11.28 6.79
C PHE A 49 9.22 -12.12 5.96
N ILE A 50 9.45 -13.43 5.84
CA ILE A 50 8.52 -14.33 5.15
C ILE A 50 7.18 -14.39 5.88
N GLN A 51 7.20 -14.55 7.22
CA GLN A 51 5.98 -14.58 8.03
C GLN A 51 5.25 -13.22 8.02
N ALA A 52 5.98 -12.12 8.06
CA ALA A 52 5.41 -10.77 7.95
C ALA A 52 4.70 -10.57 6.59
N GLU A 53 5.28 -11.05 5.49
CA GLU A 53 4.63 -11.01 4.17
C GLU A 53 3.29 -11.75 4.18
N GLU A 54 3.24 -12.96 4.74
CA GLU A 54 2.02 -13.78 4.78
C GLU A 54 0.93 -13.12 5.65
N LEU A 55 1.28 -12.62 6.83
CA LEU A 55 0.37 -11.89 7.72
C LEU A 55 -0.21 -10.65 7.03
N LEU A 56 0.63 -9.87 6.36
CA LEU A 56 0.19 -8.66 5.66
C LEU A 56 -0.71 -8.98 4.48
N LYS A 57 -0.39 -10.02 3.71
CA LYS A 57 -1.25 -10.46 2.60
C LYS A 57 -2.62 -10.90 3.09
N ALA A 58 -2.69 -11.66 4.18
CA ALA A 58 -3.94 -12.07 4.80
C ALA A 58 -4.74 -10.87 5.32
N ALA A 59 -4.11 -9.95 6.04
CA ALA A 59 -4.74 -8.73 6.54
C ALA A 59 -5.32 -7.86 5.41
N LEU A 60 -4.56 -7.69 4.32
CA LEU A 60 -4.95 -6.86 3.17
C LEU A 60 -6.03 -7.49 2.29
N GLN A 61 -6.26 -8.81 2.37
CA GLN A 61 -7.43 -9.43 1.77
C GLN A 61 -8.73 -8.99 2.45
N SER A 62 -8.70 -8.80 3.77
CA SER A 62 -9.85 -8.34 4.55
C SER A 62 -9.98 -6.81 4.55
N GLU A 63 -8.85 -6.09 4.55
CA GLU A 63 -8.79 -4.63 4.57
C GLU A 63 -7.97 -4.08 3.39
N PRO A 64 -8.46 -4.15 2.14
CA PRO A 64 -7.70 -3.78 0.94
C PRO A 64 -7.33 -2.29 0.87
N TYR A 65 -7.99 -1.44 1.64
CA TYR A 65 -7.69 -0.01 1.71
C TYR A 65 -6.85 0.40 2.92
N ASN A 66 -6.27 -0.56 3.65
CA ASN A 66 -5.37 -0.26 4.76
C ASN A 66 -4.01 0.21 4.24
N SER A 67 -3.86 1.53 4.11
CA SER A 67 -2.63 2.13 3.56
C SER A 67 -1.39 1.85 4.41
N ASN A 68 -1.53 1.63 5.72
CA ASN A 68 -0.40 1.27 6.59
C ASN A 68 0.04 -0.19 6.34
N GLY A 69 -0.90 -1.12 6.18
CA GLY A 69 -0.59 -2.50 5.79
C GLY A 69 0.19 -2.55 4.47
N TRP A 70 -0.26 -1.81 3.46
CA TRP A 70 0.45 -1.70 2.18
C TRP A 70 1.84 -1.09 2.31
N ARG A 71 2.01 -0.06 3.17
CA ARG A 71 3.34 0.51 3.45
C ARG A 71 4.29 -0.53 4.00
N ILE A 72 3.86 -1.27 5.02
CA ILE A 72 4.70 -2.29 5.65
C ILE A 72 5.00 -3.42 4.66
N LEU A 73 4.05 -3.84 3.84
CA LEU A 73 4.27 -4.86 2.81
C LEU A 73 5.29 -4.40 1.75
N ALA A 74 5.27 -3.12 1.38
CA ALA A 74 6.28 -2.56 0.48
C ALA A 74 7.69 -2.62 1.10
N ASP A 75 7.80 -2.29 2.39
CA ASP A 75 9.07 -2.36 3.13
C ASP A 75 9.56 -3.83 3.23
N VAL A 76 8.67 -4.79 3.51
CA VAL A 76 8.99 -6.24 3.51
C VAL A 76 9.53 -6.68 2.15
N TYR A 77 8.85 -6.32 1.06
CA TYR A 77 9.30 -6.67 -0.29
C TYR A 77 10.66 -6.06 -0.63
N ALA A 78 10.91 -4.81 -0.25
CA ALA A 78 12.19 -4.17 -0.45
C ALA A 78 13.32 -4.89 0.31
N HIS A 79 13.09 -5.28 1.57
CA HIS A 79 14.07 -6.05 2.35
C HIS A 79 14.33 -7.45 1.77
N GLN A 80 13.37 -8.02 1.09
CA GLN A 80 13.52 -9.32 0.39
C GLN A 80 14.14 -9.18 -1.02
N GLY A 81 14.45 -7.97 -1.48
CA GLY A 81 14.94 -7.70 -2.84
C GLY A 81 13.87 -7.85 -3.93
N LYS A 82 12.59 -7.89 -3.55
CA LYS A 82 11.44 -8.00 -4.47
C LYS A 82 10.99 -6.61 -4.94
N GLU A 83 11.87 -5.88 -5.63
CA GLU A 83 11.68 -4.46 -5.99
C GLU A 83 10.38 -4.21 -6.78
N ALA A 84 10.04 -5.06 -7.74
CA ALA A 84 8.83 -4.90 -8.53
C ALA A 84 7.54 -5.02 -7.68
N LEU A 85 7.53 -5.96 -6.71
CA LEU A 85 6.42 -6.10 -5.76
C LEU A 85 6.38 -4.95 -4.74
N ALA A 86 7.54 -4.40 -4.36
CA ALA A 86 7.60 -3.21 -3.51
C ALA A 86 6.97 -2.00 -4.21
N LYS A 87 7.24 -1.81 -5.51
CA LYS A 87 6.59 -0.77 -6.32
C LYS A 87 5.08 -0.98 -6.40
N TYR A 88 4.63 -2.22 -6.61
CA TYR A 88 3.21 -2.57 -6.62
C TYR A 88 2.53 -2.26 -5.28
N ALA A 89 3.10 -2.69 -4.16
CA ALA A 89 2.54 -2.41 -2.83
C ALA A 89 2.51 -0.90 -2.52
N THR A 90 3.51 -0.15 -3.02
CA THR A 90 3.54 1.32 -2.93
C THR A 90 2.42 1.95 -3.75
N ALA A 91 2.12 1.43 -4.94
CA ALA A 91 0.98 1.88 -5.74
C ALA A 91 -0.36 1.68 -5.00
N GLU A 92 -0.58 0.51 -4.41
CA GLU A 92 -1.77 0.21 -3.60
C GLU A 92 -1.88 1.12 -2.38
N ARG A 93 -0.76 1.42 -1.71
CA ARG A 93 -0.72 2.38 -0.60
C ARG A 93 -1.23 3.75 -1.01
N PHE A 94 -0.74 4.29 -2.13
CA PHE A 94 -1.17 5.59 -2.63
C PHE A 94 -2.62 5.55 -3.11
N TYR A 95 -3.04 4.47 -3.76
CA TYR A 95 -4.42 4.25 -4.17
C TYR A 95 -5.37 4.24 -2.98
N ALA A 96 -5.03 3.53 -1.91
CA ALA A 96 -5.79 3.49 -0.65
C ALA A 96 -5.91 4.86 0.03
N ARG A 97 -4.95 5.76 -0.19
CA ARG A 97 -4.96 7.13 0.33
C ARG A 97 -5.67 8.13 -0.60
N GLY A 98 -6.09 7.71 -1.79
CA GLY A 98 -6.68 8.60 -2.80
C GLY A 98 -5.65 9.48 -3.53
N ASP A 99 -4.35 9.26 -3.36
CA ASP A 99 -3.31 9.92 -4.15
C ASP A 99 -3.16 9.20 -5.50
N ILE A 100 -4.06 9.56 -6.40
CA ILE A 100 -4.22 8.88 -7.69
C ILE A 100 -3.03 9.10 -8.63
N ASN A 101 -2.35 10.25 -8.55
CA ASN A 101 -1.16 10.50 -9.37
C ASN A 101 -0.01 9.57 -8.98
N SER A 102 0.32 9.54 -7.68
CA SER A 102 1.38 8.66 -7.18
C SER A 102 1.02 7.19 -7.38
N ALA A 103 -0.24 6.81 -7.17
CA ALA A 103 -0.71 5.44 -7.41
C ALA A 103 -0.46 5.01 -8.86
N ARG A 104 -0.83 5.85 -9.86
CA ARG A 104 -0.58 5.58 -11.27
C ARG A 104 0.92 5.41 -11.55
N ASP A 105 1.73 6.36 -11.10
CA ASP A 105 3.16 6.39 -11.41
C ASP A 105 3.89 5.15 -10.86
N PHE A 106 3.56 4.74 -9.63
CA PHE A 106 4.12 3.51 -9.05
C PHE A 106 3.57 2.25 -9.70
N ALA A 107 2.29 2.22 -10.08
CA ALA A 107 1.69 1.08 -10.77
C ALA A 107 2.31 0.87 -12.16
N GLN A 108 2.56 1.93 -12.93
CA GLN A 108 3.26 1.86 -14.22
C GLN A 108 4.67 1.27 -14.06
N ARG A 109 5.45 1.78 -13.10
CA ARG A 109 6.79 1.24 -12.80
C ARG A 109 6.76 -0.21 -12.35
N ALA A 110 5.73 -0.62 -11.60
CA ALA A 110 5.58 -2.01 -11.22
C ALA A 110 5.30 -2.91 -12.44
N GLN A 111 4.47 -2.44 -13.38
CA GLN A 111 4.16 -3.19 -14.60
C GLN A 111 5.38 -3.39 -15.52
N GLU A 112 6.34 -2.46 -15.53
CA GLU A 112 7.57 -2.58 -16.31
C GLU A 112 8.40 -3.79 -15.87
N ASP A 113 8.43 -4.06 -14.57
CA ASP A 113 9.30 -5.07 -13.96
C ASP A 113 8.58 -6.38 -13.59
N LEU A 114 7.25 -6.36 -13.44
CA LEU A 114 6.46 -7.54 -13.07
C LEU A 114 6.16 -8.45 -14.28
N PRO A 115 6.19 -9.78 -14.09
CA PRO A 115 5.71 -10.72 -15.12
C PRO A 115 4.21 -10.49 -15.40
N ARG A 116 3.83 -10.48 -16.69
CA ARG A 116 2.44 -10.21 -17.10
C ARG A 116 1.42 -11.26 -16.67
N ASN A 117 1.87 -12.46 -16.32
CA ASN A 117 1.02 -13.59 -15.97
C ASN A 117 0.65 -13.66 -14.48
N ILE A 118 1.13 -12.74 -13.63
CA ILE A 118 0.81 -12.74 -12.21
C ILE A 118 -0.34 -11.77 -11.87
N PRO A 119 -1.11 -12.04 -10.78
CA PRO A 119 -2.23 -11.20 -10.38
C PRO A 119 -1.84 -9.74 -10.09
N GLN A 120 -0.65 -9.51 -9.52
CA GLN A 120 -0.15 -8.18 -9.18
C GLN A 120 0.05 -7.29 -10.40
N TRP A 121 0.49 -7.86 -11.53
CA TRP A 121 0.60 -7.11 -12.78
C TRP A 121 -0.78 -6.63 -13.26
N ARG A 122 -1.78 -7.51 -13.23
CA ARG A 122 -3.16 -7.17 -13.61
C ARG A 122 -3.73 -6.09 -12.71
N ARG A 123 -3.52 -6.24 -11.41
CA ARG A 123 -4.00 -5.26 -10.43
C ARG A 123 -3.31 -3.90 -10.61
N ALA A 124 -2.01 -3.85 -10.89
CA ALA A 124 -1.32 -2.62 -11.25
C ALA A 124 -1.91 -1.99 -12.52
N SER A 125 -2.26 -2.79 -13.53
CA SER A 125 -2.94 -2.33 -14.73
C SER A 125 -4.29 -1.67 -14.42
N ASP A 126 -5.09 -2.29 -13.55
CA ASP A 126 -6.38 -1.74 -13.13
C ASP A 126 -6.22 -0.39 -12.44
N ILE A 127 -5.20 -0.24 -11.58
CA ILE A 127 -4.89 1.04 -10.92
C ILE A 127 -4.57 2.12 -11.96
N VAL A 128 -3.76 1.80 -12.97
CA VAL A 128 -3.42 2.74 -14.05
C VAL A 128 -4.67 3.19 -14.80
N VAL A 129 -5.50 2.25 -15.24
CA VAL A 129 -6.75 2.56 -16.00
C VAL A 129 -7.71 3.42 -15.18
N VAL A 130 -7.93 3.06 -13.91
CA VAL A 130 -8.80 3.84 -13.02
C VAL A 130 -8.25 5.23 -12.79
N ALA A 131 -6.94 5.34 -12.55
CA ALA A 131 -6.28 6.62 -12.32
C ALA A 131 -6.37 7.54 -13.56
N GLU A 132 -6.08 7.04 -14.73
CA GLU A 132 -6.18 7.82 -15.98
C GLU A 132 -7.61 8.31 -16.24
N THR A 133 -8.62 7.47 -16.01
CA THR A 133 -10.03 7.84 -16.13
C THR A 133 -10.41 8.96 -15.15
N GLN A 134 -9.99 8.86 -13.90
CA GLN A 134 -10.28 9.89 -12.89
C GLN A 134 -9.57 11.21 -13.20
N LEU A 135 -8.32 11.16 -13.65
CA LEU A 135 -7.54 12.35 -14.00
C LEU A 135 -8.14 13.06 -15.23
N ALA A 136 -8.51 12.32 -16.27
CA ALA A 136 -9.18 12.86 -17.45
C ALA A 136 -10.51 13.54 -17.10
N THR A 137 -11.32 12.92 -16.24
CA THR A 137 -12.59 13.49 -15.76
C THR A 137 -12.36 14.79 -14.98
N LYS A 138 -11.35 14.83 -14.12
CA LYS A 138 -11.01 16.02 -13.33
C LYS A 138 -10.53 17.17 -14.22
N GLU A 139 -9.74 16.87 -15.24
CA GLU A 139 -9.28 17.87 -16.20
C GLU A 139 -10.42 18.40 -17.06
N GLY A 140 -11.31 17.54 -17.54
CA GLY A 140 -12.52 17.92 -18.27
C GLY A 140 -13.41 18.90 -17.47
N ARG A 141 -13.63 18.61 -16.17
CA ARG A 141 -14.37 19.50 -15.28
C ARG A 141 -13.67 20.84 -15.07
N ARG A 142 -12.35 20.86 -14.96
CA ARG A 142 -11.56 22.11 -14.83
C ARG A 142 -11.67 22.95 -16.09
N ARG A 143 -11.63 22.36 -17.29
CA ARG A 143 -11.78 23.06 -18.58
C ARG A 143 -13.18 23.61 -18.73
N ALA A 144 -14.22 22.84 -18.39
CA ALA A 144 -15.62 23.28 -18.47
C ALA A 144 -15.94 24.41 -17.47
N GLY A 145 -15.28 24.47 -16.30
CA GLY A 145 -15.44 25.53 -15.31
C GLY A 145 -14.68 26.82 -15.64
N ARG A 146 -13.78 26.83 -16.61
CA ARG A 146 -13.15 28.05 -17.09
C ARG A 146 -14.13 28.76 -18.05
N LYS A 147 -14.77 29.83 -17.54
CA LYS A 147 -15.56 30.74 -18.38
C LYS A 147 -14.66 31.25 -19.52
N PRO A 148 -15.13 31.27 -20.81
CA PRO A 148 -14.37 31.86 -21.88
C PRO A 148 -14.08 33.32 -21.52
N VAL A 149 -12.82 33.72 -21.66
CA VAL A 149 -12.43 35.13 -21.56
C VAL A 149 -13.04 35.78 -22.78
N VAL A 150 -14.21 36.40 -22.60
CA VAL A 150 -14.82 37.24 -23.64
C VAL A 150 -13.88 38.42 -23.81
N ALA A 151 -13.12 38.44 -24.90
CA ALA A 151 -12.36 39.62 -25.28
C ALA A 151 -13.36 40.75 -25.41
N ARG A 152 -13.35 41.71 -24.47
CA ARG A 152 -14.09 42.95 -24.61
C ARG A 152 -13.39 43.72 -25.73
N PHE A 153 -13.91 43.57 -26.92
CA PHE A 153 -13.68 44.57 -27.98
C PHE A 153 -14.33 45.85 -27.49
N ASN A 154 -13.52 46.83 -27.15
CA ASN A 154 -13.96 48.18 -26.96
C ASN A 154 -13.82 48.90 -28.29
N PRO A 155 -14.92 49.51 -28.85
CA PRO A 155 -14.85 50.21 -30.11
C PRO A 155 -14.07 51.54 -29.99
#